data_6adb6c52f60f70cb13b91294a28a979c
#
_entry.id   6adb6c52f60f70cb13b91294a28a979c
#
_cell.length_a   1.000
_cell.length_b   1.000
_cell.length_c   1.000
_cell.angle_alpha   90.00
_cell.angle_beta   90.00
_cell.angle_gamma   90.00
#
_symmetry.space_group_name_H-M   'P 1'
#
loop_
_entity.id
_entity.type
_entity.pdbx_description
1 polymer ?
#
loop_
_entity_poly.entity_id
_entity_poly.type
_entity_poly.pdbx_seq_one_letter_code
_entity_poly.pdbx_strand_id
1 'polypeptide(L)'
;MQPRVPSAAGYGVDAEEIARRYEGVAFEVVHEEFLPWLPPGPGRVVDIGAGSGRDAAALAARGYQVVAVEPTPHLRRIGQRLHADAAIDWIDDALPSLTGLRGTFDFVLLSAVWMHLDEPERVDAMRRLAELVVPGGHVALSLRHGPVPAGRRMFAVSAVETVALAERFGLSAVHRGHGSDCLSREDVGWSTLVFRPEPPTIAGVSR
;
A
#
# COMPACT_ATOMS: atom_id res chain seq x y z
N MET A 1 10.25 3.32 24.50
CA MET A 1 11.09 3.51 23.30
C MET A 1 10.13 3.97 22.20
N GLN A 2 10.29 5.18 21.67
CA GLN A 2 9.44 5.65 20.56
C GLN A 2 9.64 4.74 19.35
N PRO A 3 8.58 4.45 18.56
CA PRO A 3 8.73 3.67 17.35
C PRO A 3 9.71 4.37 16.41
N ARG A 4 10.61 3.59 15.81
CA ARG A 4 11.63 4.05 14.87
C ARG A 4 11.01 4.73 13.65
N VAL A 5 9.75 4.43 13.37
CA VAL A 5 8.92 4.98 12.31
C VAL A 5 7.58 5.40 12.91
N PRO A 6 7.22 6.70 12.91
CA PRO A 6 5.98 7.18 13.52
C PRO A 6 4.70 6.54 12.97
N SER A 7 4.64 6.28 11.66
CA SER A 7 3.50 5.63 11.00
C SER A 7 3.26 4.18 11.46
N ALA A 8 4.27 3.50 12.02
CA ALA A 8 4.17 2.15 12.56
C ALA A 8 3.80 2.10 14.07
N ALA A 9 3.44 3.26 14.67
CA ALA A 9 3.11 3.32 16.08
C ALA A 9 1.96 2.37 16.46
N GLY A 10 2.15 1.60 17.52
CA GLY A 10 1.15 0.67 18.08
C GLY A 10 1.06 -0.70 17.39
N TYR A 11 1.77 -0.94 16.28
CA TYR A 11 1.71 -2.23 15.58
C TYR A 11 2.60 -3.33 16.20
N GLY A 12 3.58 -2.97 16.97
CA GLY A 12 4.50 -3.93 17.58
C GLY A 12 3.99 -4.61 18.85
N VAL A 13 2.98 -4.05 19.54
CA VAL A 13 2.51 -4.53 20.83
C VAL A 13 1.72 -5.84 20.70
N ASP A 14 0.79 -5.89 19.72
CA ASP A 14 -0.11 -7.02 19.51
C ASP A 14 0.11 -7.68 18.13
N ALA A 15 1.39 -7.80 17.73
CA ALA A 15 1.74 -8.22 16.37
C ALA A 15 1.19 -9.60 15.98
N GLU A 16 1.18 -10.59 16.90
CA GLU A 16 0.63 -11.93 16.63
C GLU A 16 -0.89 -11.90 16.45
N GLU A 17 -1.61 -11.10 17.26
CA GLU A 17 -3.06 -10.94 17.12
C GLU A 17 -3.43 -10.23 15.82
N ILE A 18 -2.66 -9.19 15.47
CA ILE A 18 -2.81 -8.42 14.23
C ILE A 18 -2.58 -9.33 13.04
N ALA A 19 -1.50 -10.09 13.03
CA ALA A 19 -1.18 -11.03 11.98
C ALA A 19 -2.28 -12.08 11.80
N ARG A 20 -2.75 -12.72 12.88
CA ARG A 20 -3.82 -13.71 12.82
C ARG A 20 -5.09 -13.12 12.20
N ARG A 21 -5.44 -11.87 12.56
CA ARG A 21 -6.62 -11.19 12.00
C ARG A 21 -6.45 -10.89 10.51
N TYR A 22 -5.26 -10.48 10.08
CA TYR A 22 -4.99 -10.19 8.68
C TYR A 22 -5.01 -11.47 7.84
N GLU A 23 -4.37 -12.53 8.30
CA GLU A 23 -4.37 -13.83 7.63
C GLU A 23 -5.76 -14.49 7.57
N GLY A 24 -6.68 -14.11 8.47
CA GLY A 24 -8.05 -14.62 8.51
C GLY A 24 -8.96 -14.16 7.36
N VAL A 25 -8.51 -13.23 6.51
CA VAL A 25 -9.29 -12.72 5.37
C VAL A 25 -8.48 -12.88 4.09
N ALA A 26 -9.07 -13.53 3.09
CA ALA A 26 -8.40 -13.78 1.82
C ALA A 26 -8.07 -12.47 1.07
N PHE A 27 -6.96 -12.46 0.36
CA PHE A 27 -6.50 -11.34 -0.47
C PHE A 27 -7.58 -10.87 -1.44
N GLU A 28 -8.28 -11.79 -2.11
CA GLU A 28 -9.32 -11.52 -3.10
C GLU A 28 -10.50 -10.76 -2.49
N VAL A 29 -10.84 -11.08 -1.24
CA VAL A 29 -11.94 -10.40 -0.53
C VAL A 29 -11.57 -8.97 -0.17
N VAL A 30 -10.33 -8.77 0.30
CA VAL A 30 -9.84 -7.44 0.70
C VAL A 30 -9.60 -6.54 -0.50
N HIS A 31 -9.20 -7.12 -1.63
CA HIS A 31 -8.71 -6.40 -2.81
C HIS A 31 -9.50 -6.66 -4.09
N GLU A 32 -10.77 -7.06 -3.98
CA GLU A 32 -11.65 -7.30 -5.14
C GLU A 32 -11.57 -6.16 -6.17
N GLU A 33 -11.59 -4.91 -5.70
CA GLU A 33 -11.54 -3.73 -6.57
C GLU A 33 -10.15 -3.47 -7.18
N PHE A 34 -9.09 -4.07 -6.66
CA PHE A 34 -7.73 -3.93 -7.21
C PHE A 34 -7.37 -5.03 -8.21
N LEU A 35 -8.03 -6.19 -8.15
CA LEU A 35 -7.72 -7.34 -9.01
C LEU A 35 -7.68 -7.00 -10.51
N PRO A 36 -8.61 -6.20 -11.08
CA PRO A 36 -8.59 -5.84 -12.50
C PRO A 36 -7.38 -5.00 -12.93
N TRP A 37 -6.66 -4.40 -11.96
CA TRP A 37 -5.55 -3.49 -12.19
C TRP A 37 -4.19 -4.15 -11.99
N LEU A 38 -4.16 -5.42 -11.59
CA LEU A 38 -2.92 -6.18 -11.52
C LEU A 38 -2.31 -6.35 -12.92
N PRO A 39 -0.97 -6.40 -13.05
CA PRO A 39 -0.32 -6.64 -14.32
C PRO A 39 -0.79 -7.96 -14.95
N PRO A 40 -0.97 -8.03 -16.28
CA PRO A 40 -1.55 -9.20 -16.94
C PRO A 40 -0.61 -10.43 -17.02
N GLY A 41 0.62 -10.31 -16.55
CA GLY A 41 1.63 -11.37 -16.59
C GLY A 41 2.68 -11.18 -15.50
N PRO A 42 3.74 -11.97 -15.51
CA PRO A 42 4.79 -11.83 -14.51
C PRO A 42 5.35 -10.42 -14.55
N GLY A 43 5.32 -9.74 -13.42
CA GLY A 43 5.77 -8.37 -13.25
C GLY A 43 6.40 -8.19 -11.89
N ARG A 44 6.99 -7.03 -11.67
CA ARG A 44 7.59 -6.68 -10.39
C ARG A 44 6.60 -5.85 -9.58
N VAL A 45 6.24 -6.32 -8.39
CA VAL A 45 5.25 -5.67 -7.53
C VAL A 45 5.84 -5.37 -6.16
N VAL A 46 5.32 -4.33 -5.51
CA VAL A 46 5.70 -3.98 -4.13
C VAL A 46 4.46 -3.84 -3.28
N ASP A 47 4.50 -4.46 -2.09
CA ASP A 47 3.51 -4.30 -1.02
C ASP A 47 4.13 -3.43 0.08
N ILE A 48 3.66 -2.20 0.20
CA ILE A 48 4.19 -1.20 1.14
C ILE A 48 3.33 -1.18 2.41
N GLY A 49 3.96 -1.50 3.53
CA GLY A 49 3.28 -1.75 4.80
C GLY A 49 2.69 -3.16 4.84
N ALA A 50 3.47 -4.14 4.40
CA ALA A 50 3.02 -5.51 4.14
C ALA A 50 2.49 -6.25 5.38
N GLY A 51 2.73 -5.76 6.60
CA GLY A 51 2.22 -6.35 7.83
C GLY A 51 2.65 -7.80 8.02
N SER A 52 1.69 -8.71 8.03
CA SER A 52 1.92 -10.16 8.11
C SER A 52 2.38 -10.80 6.81
N GLY A 53 2.31 -10.06 5.68
CA GLY A 53 2.70 -10.57 4.37
C GLY A 53 1.61 -11.30 3.58
N ARG A 54 0.37 -11.31 4.06
CA ARG A 54 -0.77 -11.93 3.34
C ARG A 54 -0.84 -11.49 1.88
N ASP A 55 -0.79 -10.17 1.63
CA ASP A 55 -0.93 -9.62 0.29
C ASP A 55 0.30 -9.94 -0.56
N ALA A 56 1.49 -9.80 0.01
CA ALA A 56 2.75 -10.18 -0.63
C ALA A 56 2.77 -11.67 -1.03
N ALA A 57 2.32 -12.58 -0.14
CA ALA A 57 2.26 -14.00 -0.41
C ALA A 57 1.25 -14.34 -1.51
N ALA A 58 0.07 -13.71 -1.49
CA ALA A 58 -0.93 -13.89 -2.52
C ALA A 58 -0.47 -13.39 -3.91
N LEU A 59 0.31 -12.31 -3.95
CA LEU A 59 0.94 -11.81 -5.17
C LEU A 59 2.06 -12.75 -5.65
N ALA A 60 2.90 -13.27 -4.75
CA ALA A 60 3.94 -14.25 -5.08
C ALA A 60 3.33 -15.55 -5.66
N ALA A 61 2.22 -16.03 -5.08
CA ALA A 61 1.50 -17.20 -5.57
C ALA A 61 0.91 -17.01 -6.99
N ARG A 62 0.71 -15.76 -7.43
CA ARG A 62 0.31 -15.41 -8.79
C ARG A 62 1.48 -15.29 -9.77
N GLY A 63 2.71 -15.52 -9.32
CA GLY A 63 3.91 -15.51 -10.13
C GLY A 63 4.57 -14.14 -10.29
N TYR A 64 4.19 -13.14 -9.50
CA TYR A 64 4.89 -11.85 -9.48
C TYR A 64 6.21 -11.93 -8.70
N GLN A 65 7.17 -11.07 -9.08
CA GLN A 65 8.36 -10.78 -8.29
C GLN A 65 7.98 -9.77 -7.20
N VAL A 66 7.92 -10.22 -5.96
CA VAL A 66 7.33 -9.44 -4.86
C VAL A 66 8.39 -8.88 -3.94
N VAL A 67 8.30 -7.58 -3.69
CA VAL A 67 9.00 -6.91 -2.60
C VAL A 67 7.99 -6.54 -1.52
N ALA A 68 8.23 -6.94 -0.27
CA ALA A 68 7.41 -6.58 0.88
C ALA A 68 8.16 -5.60 1.78
N VAL A 69 7.60 -4.42 1.97
CA VAL A 69 8.16 -3.38 2.83
C VAL A 69 7.38 -3.32 4.14
N GLU A 70 8.03 -3.64 5.26
CA GLU A 70 7.38 -3.60 6.59
C GLU A 70 8.36 -3.08 7.66
N PRO A 71 8.08 -1.88 8.25
CA PRO A 71 8.96 -1.28 9.24
C PRO A 71 8.87 -1.92 10.63
N THR A 72 7.77 -2.62 10.95
CA THR A 72 7.55 -3.24 12.26
C THR A 72 8.31 -4.56 12.36
N PRO A 73 9.42 -4.65 13.12
CA PRO A 73 10.26 -5.85 13.12
C PRO A 73 9.52 -7.12 13.56
N HIS A 74 8.52 -7.00 14.43
CA HIS A 74 7.71 -8.14 14.89
C HIS A 74 6.81 -8.66 13.76
N LEU A 75 6.05 -7.78 13.10
CA LEU A 75 5.20 -8.18 11.98
C LEU A 75 6.01 -8.77 10.82
N ARG A 76 7.12 -8.13 10.46
CA ARG A 76 8.01 -8.62 9.41
C ARG A 76 8.54 -10.03 9.72
N ARG A 77 8.97 -10.32 10.97
CA ARG A 77 9.41 -11.66 11.36
C ARG A 77 8.28 -12.68 11.34
N ILE A 78 7.08 -12.29 11.72
CA ILE A 78 5.90 -13.14 11.63
C ILE A 78 5.61 -13.48 10.16
N GLY A 79 5.58 -12.48 9.29
CA GLY A 79 5.36 -12.65 7.85
C GLY A 79 6.41 -13.56 7.20
N GLN A 80 7.68 -13.34 7.48
CA GLN A 80 8.79 -14.19 7.01
C GLN A 80 8.65 -15.66 7.46
N ARG A 81 8.10 -15.90 8.65
CA ARG A 81 7.86 -17.24 9.16
C ARG A 81 6.62 -17.90 8.54
N LEU A 82 5.51 -17.15 8.44
CA LEU A 82 4.24 -17.64 7.89
C LEU A 82 4.34 -17.97 6.40
N HIS A 83 5.11 -17.18 5.67
CA HIS A 83 5.26 -17.27 4.23
C HIS A 83 6.69 -17.66 3.80
N ALA A 84 7.34 -18.54 4.59
CA ALA A 84 8.73 -18.92 4.36
C ALA A 84 8.97 -19.57 2.99
N ASP A 85 7.96 -20.24 2.42
CA ASP A 85 8.02 -20.88 1.11
C ASP A 85 7.68 -19.93 -0.06
N ALA A 86 7.23 -18.73 0.23
CA ALA A 86 6.92 -17.73 -0.81
C ALA A 86 8.16 -16.92 -1.20
N ALA A 87 8.33 -16.69 -2.49
CA ALA A 87 9.42 -15.88 -3.02
C ALA A 87 9.14 -14.38 -2.80
N ILE A 88 9.45 -13.88 -1.61
CA ILE A 88 9.22 -12.49 -1.18
C ILE A 88 10.53 -11.88 -0.69
N ASP A 89 10.91 -10.74 -1.28
CA ASP A 89 12.03 -9.93 -0.83
C ASP A 89 11.55 -8.94 0.27
N TRP A 90 11.97 -9.20 1.52
CA TRP A 90 11.56 -8.36 2.65
C TRP A 90 12.52 -7.21 2.91
N ILE A 91 11.98 -5.99 3.04
CA ILE A 91 12.76 -4.76 3.31
C ILE A 91 12.26 -4.10 4.59
N ASP A 92 13.23 -3.72 5.48
CA ASP A 92 13.00 -2.86 6.64
C ASP A 92 13.02 -1.40 6.21
N ASP A 93 11.88 -0.90 5.75
CA ASP A 93 11.75 0.47 5.28
C ASP A 93 10.31 0.98 5.50
N ALA A 94 10.08 2.27 5.27
CA ALA A 94 8.78 2.89 5.45
C ALA A 94 8.60 4.14 4.60
N LEU A 95 7.34 4.46 4.29
CA LEU A 95 6.94 5.80 3.86
C LEU A 95 7.26 6.83 4.98
N PRO A 96 7.54 8.08 4.58
CA PRO A 96 7.36 8.64 3.24
C PRO A 96 8.52 8.38 2.27
N SER A 97 9.72 8.07 2.73
CA SER A 97 10.93 8.15 1.90
C SER A 97 11.31 6.87 1.16
N LEU A 98 11.07 5.69 1.73
CA LEU A 98 11.42 4.39 1.15
C LEU A 98 12.86 4.36 0.60
N THR A 99 13.82 4.77 1.46
CA THR A 99 15.21 4.98 1.04
C THR A 99 15.97 3.70 0.71
N GLY A 100 15.53 2.56 1.24
CA GLY A 100 16.08 1.23 0.95
C GLY A 100 15.47 0.58 -0.29
N LEU A 101 14.29 1.03 -0.72
CA LEU A 101 13.59 0.45 -1.87
C LEU A 101 14.20 0.90 -3.19
N ARG A 102 14.57 -0.05 -4.06
CA ARG A 102 15.25 0.19 -5.33
C ARG A 102 14.45 -0.28 -6.54
N GLY A 103 14.66 0.42 -7.66
CA GLY A 103 14.03 0.13 -8.95
C GLY A 103 12.57 0.59 -9.02
N THR A 104 11.88 0.14 -10.06
CA THR A 104 10.50 0.49 -10.36
C THR A 104 9.62 -0.76 -10.39
N PHE A 105 8.30 -0.58 -10.37
CA PHE A 105 7.33 -1.64 -10.20
C PHE A 105 6.17 -1.47 -11.18
N ASP A 106 5.65 -2.59 -11.65
CA ASP A 106 4.44 -2.65 -12.47
C ASP A 106 3.18 -2.42 -11.61
N PHE A 107 3.26 -2.76 -10.32
CA PHE A 107 2.18 -2.53 -9.36
C PHE A 107 2.73 -2.16 -7.98
N VAL A 108 2.19 -1.09 -7.41
CA VAL A 108 2.53 -0.58 -6.07
C VAL A 108 1.27 -0.65 -5.22
N LEU A 109 1.28 -1.51 -4.20
CA LEU A 109 0.14 -1.69 -3.28
C LEU A 109 0.40 -1.00 -1.95
N LEU A 110 -0.60 -0.26 -1.45
CA LEU A 110 -0.68 0.30 -0.10
C LEU A 110 -2.01 -0.10 0.54
N SER A 111 -2.04 -1.25 1.19
CA SER A 111 -3.22 -1.76 1.89
C SER A 111 -3.30 -1.20 3.31
N ALA A 112 -4.26 -0.31 3.57
CA ALA A 112 -4.48 0.29 4.89
C ALA A 112 -3.27 1.04 5.48
N VAL A 113 -2.51 1.75 4.65
CA VAL A 113 -1.28 2.47 5.06
C VAL A 113 -1.45 3.99 5.07
N TRP A 114 -2.15 4.54 4.09
CA TRP A 114 -2.17 5.98 3.78
C TRP A 114 -2.60 6.87 4.96
N MET A 115 -3.56 6.42 5.77
CA MET A 115 -4.07 7.15 6.92
C MET A 115 -3.05 7.30 8.07
N HIS A 116 -1.94 6.57 8.06
CA HIS A 116 -0.88 6.68 9.06
C HIS A 116 0.11 7.81 8.79
N LEU A 117 0.00 8.45 7.64
CA LEU A 117 0.83 9.58 7.24
C LEU A 117 0.09 10.89 7.53
N ASP A 118 0.77 11.89 8.09
CA ASP A 118 0.26 13.24 8.15
C ASP A 118 0.33 13.95 6.79
N GLU A 119 -0.19 15.17 6.70
CA GLU A 119 -0.28 15.89 5.43
C GLU A 119 1.10 16.12 4.76
N PRO A 120 2.16 16.61 5.45
CA PRO A 120 3.49 16.70 4.87
C PRO A 120 4.05 15.35 4.42
N GLU A 121 3.92 14.30 5.24
CA GLU A 121 4.38 12.96 4.91
C GLU A 121 3.67 12.40 3.66
N ARG A 122 2.36 12.70 3.48
CA ARG A 122 1.60 12.29 2.29
C ARG A 122 2.13 12.95 1.01
N VAL A 123 2.57 14.21 1.08
CA VAL A 123 3.17 14.89 -0.07
C VAL A 123 4.46 14.20 -0.50
N ASP A 124 5.35 13.91 0.44
CA ASP A 124 6.61 13.23 0.15
C ASP A 124 6.39 11.77 -0.30
N ALA A 125 5.45 11.08 0.35
CA ALA A 125 5.06 9.73 -0.02
C ALA A 125 4.50 9.66 -1.45
N MET A 126 3.58 10.57 -1.83
CA MET A 126 3.00 10.56 -3.17
C MET A 126 4.04 10.82 -4.26
N ARG A 127 4.99 11.75 -4.00
CA ARG A 127 6.13 11.97 -4.90
C ARG A 127 6.93 10.66 -5.07
N ARG A 128 7.22 9.98 -3.97
CA ARG A 128 7.97 8.74 -4.00
C ARG A 128 7.22 7.61 -4.73
N LEU A 129 5.90 7.48 -4.55
CA LEU A 129 5.09 6.51 -5.27
C LEU A 129 5.10 6.75 -6.79
N ALA A 130 5.03 8.01 -7.21
CA ALA A 130 5.12 8.37 -8.62
C ALA A 130 6.47 8.01 -9.26
N GLU A 131 7.56 8.07 -8.49
CA GLU A 131 8.89 7.64 -8.94
C GLU A 131 9.04 6.11 -9.02
N LEU A 132 8.26 5.37 -8.23
CA LEU A 132 8.37 3.92 -8.13
C LEU A 132 7.56 3.17 -9.20
N VAL A 133 6.50 3.76 -9.74
CA VAL A 133 5.65 3.08 -10.71
C VAL A 133 6.18 3.27 -12.13
N VAL A 134 6.22 2.20 -12.93
CA VAL A 134 6.61 2.28 -14.34
C VAL A 134 5.52 2.94 -15.20
N PRO A 135 5.85 3.53 -16.36
CA PRO A 135 4.83 3.88 -17.36
C PRO A 135 3.95 2.66 -17.69
N GLY A 136 2.64 2.81 -17.58
CA GLY A 136 1.67 1.72 -17.76
C GLY A 136 1.42 0.86 -16.53
N GLY A 137 2.17 1.04 -15.45
CA GLY A 137 1.92 0.41 -14.17
C GLY A 137 0.84 1.13 -13.35
N HIS A 138 0.54 0.60 -12.15
CA HIS A 138 -0.50 1.16 -11.28
C HIS A 138 -0.03 1.31 -9.83
N VAL A 139 -0.56 2.33 -9.17
CA VAL A 139 -0.49 2.51 -7.71
C VAL A 139 -1.89 2.32 -7.14
N ALA A 140 -2.07 1.33 -6.29
CA ALA A 140 -3.34 1.03 -5.64
C ALA A 140 -3.24 1.29 -4.13
N LEU A 141 -4.18 2.03 -3.58
CA LEU A 141 -4.21 2.33 -2.16
C LEU A 141 -5.63 2.32 -1.58
N SER A 142 -5.75 1.88 -0.34
CA SER A 142 -6.99 1.94 0.41
C SER A 142 -6.94 2.97 1.53
N LEU A 143 -8.03 3.73 1.68
CA LEU A 143 -8.23 4.74 2.70
C LEU A 143 -9.25 4.23 3.72
N ARG A 144 -8.85 4.14 4.97
CA ARG A 144 -9.76 3.79 6.06
C ARG A 144 -10.46 5.04 6.58
N HIS A 145 -11.77 4.96 6.74
CA HIS A 145 -12.61 5.95 7.39
C HIS A 145 -13.18 5.42 8.71
N GLY A 146 -13.53 6.32 9.61
CA GLY A 146 -14.10 5.96 10.92
C GLY A 146 -13.14 6.19 12.10
N PRO A 147 -13.54 5.81 13.33
CA PRO A 147 -12.82 6.14 14.54
C PRO A 147 -11.42 5.54 14.57
N VAL A 148 -10.48 6.30 15.10
CA VAL A 148 -9.07 5.86 15.23
C VAL A 148 -8.97 4.84 16.39
N PRO A 149 -8.44 3.65 16.15
CA PRO A 149 -8.20 2.68 17.21
C PRO A 149 -7.20 3.20 18.24
N ALA A 150 -7.42 2.88 19.52
CA ALA A 150 -6.54 3.29 20.59
C ALA A 150 -5.07 2.86 20.32
N GLY A 151 -4.13 3.76 20.62
CA GLY A 151 -2.70 3.51 20.43
C GLY A 151 -2.19 3.57 18.99
N ARG A 152 -3.05 3.89 18.00
CA ARG A 152 -2.64 4.06 16.59
C ARG A 152 -2.46 5.54 16.24
N ARG A 153 -1.43 5.82 15.45
CA ARG A 153 -1.28 7.11 14.78
C ARG A 153 -2.05 7.04 13.48
N MET A 154 -3.20 7.71 13.40
CA MET A 154 -4.01 7.81 12.20
C MET A 154 -4.57 9.23 12.06
N PHE A 155 -4.75 9.65 10.82
CA PHE A 155 -5.31 10.94 10.44
C PHE A 155 -6.52 10.74 9.54
N ALA A 156 -7.44 11.70 9.55
CA ALA A 156 -8.49 11.74 8.56
C ALA A 156 -7.90 11.85 7.15
N VAL A 157 -8.48 11.12 6.22
CA VAL A 157 -8.07 11.09 4.81
C VAL A 157 -9.30 11.21 3.92
N SER A 158 -9.13 11.91 2.82
CA SER A 158 -10.17 12.12 1.80
C SER A 158 -9.72 11.56 0.47
N ALA A 159 -10.61 10.82 -0.21
CA ALA A 159 -10.34 10.35 -1.56
C ALA A 159 -10.13 11.51 -2.53
N VAL A 160 -10.91 12.60 -2.38
CA VAL A 160 -10.81 13.80 -3.23
C VAL A 160 -9.44 14.47 -3.06
N GLU A 161 -9.01 14.70 -1.82
CA GLU A 161 -7.70 15.31 -1.54
C GLU A 161 -6.55 14.41 -1.99
N THR A 162 -6.67 13.08 -1.81
CA THR A 162 -5.66 12.12 -2.24
C THR A 162 -5.51 12.12 -3.77
N VAL A 163 -6.63 12.19 -4.50
CA VAL A 163 -6.60 12.31 -5.97
C VAL A 163 -5.97 13.62 -6.42
N ALA A 164 -6.38 14.74 -5.85
CA ALA A 164 -5.78 16.04 -6.17
C ALA A 164 -4.27 16.08 -5.87
N LEU A 165 -3.84 15.41 -4.81
CA LEU A 165 -2.42 15.27 -4.50
C LEU A 165 -1.69 14.41 -5.54
N ALA A 166 -2.27 13.28 -5.97
CA ALA A 166 -1.69 12.39 -6.97
C ALA A 166 -1.49 13.09 -8.32
N GLU A 167 -2.48 13.87 -8.76
CA GLU A 167 -2.42 14.66 -10.00
C GLU A 167 -1.24 15.65 -10.01
N ARG A 168 -0.88 16.24 -8.86
CA ARG A 168 0.29 17.13 -8.73
C ARG A 168 1.62 16.44 -9.04
N PHE A 169 1.65 15.11 -8.98
CA PHE A 169 2.83 14.28 -9.26
C PHE A 169 2.67 13.43 -10.54
N GLY A 170 1.73 13.79 -11.42
CA GLY A 170 1.54 13.13 -12.71
C GLY A 170 0.90 11.74 -12.60
N LEU A 171 0.08 11.51 -11.57
CA LEU A 171 -0.68 10.28 -11.39
C LEU A 171 -2.17 10.56 -11.56
N SER A 172 -2.79 10.01 -12.60
CA SER A 172 -4.23 10.13 -12.86
C SER A 172 -5.00 8.98 -12.20
N ALA A 173 -6.12 9.28 -11.55
CA ALA A 173 -7.00 8.27 -10.98
C ALA A 173 -7.77 7.53 -12.08
N VAL A 174 -7.60 6.21 -12.13
CA VAL A 174 -8.29 5.31 -13.08
C VAL A 174 -9.40 4.51 -12.42
N HIS A 175 -9.39 4.44 -11.08
CA HIS A 175 -10.46 3.81 -10.29
C HIS A 175 -10.69 4.57 -8.98
N ARG A 176 -11.97 4.65 -8.59
CA ARG A 176 -12.42 5.17 -7.30
C ARG A 176 -13.57 4.30 -6.82
N GLY A 177 -13.34 3.58 -5.73
CA GLY A 177 -14.34 2.71 -5.12
C GLY A 177 -14.66 3.10 -3.69
N HIS A 178 -15.77 2.60 -3.19
CA HIS A 178 -16.18 2.71 -1.80
C HIS A 178 -16.74 1.37 -1.34
N GLY A 179 -16.31 0.90 -0.17
CA GLY A 179 -16.73 -0.36 0.38
C GLY A 179 -16.96 -0.31 1.88
N SER A 180 -17.71 -1.29 2.35
CA SER A 180 -17.85 -1.60 3.76
C SER A 180 -16.62 -2.35 4.27
N ASP A 181 -16.47 -2.43 5.58
CA ASP A 181 -15.38 -3.14 6.20
C ASP A 181 -15.54 -4.67 6.09
N CYS A 182 -14.54 -5.36 5.54
CA CYS A 182 -14.56 -6.82 5.41
C CYS A 182 -14.51 -7.57 6.76
N LEU A 183 -14.20 -6.86 7.87
CA LEU A 183 -14.26 -7.37 9.23
C LEU A 183 -15.56 -6.99 9.94
N SER A 184 -16.57 -6.49 9.21
CA SER A 184 -17.91 -6.13 9.69
C SER A 184 -17.95 -5.13 10.86
N ARG A 185 -16.98 -4.19 10.89
CA ARG A 185 -16.99 -3.09 11.86
C ARG A 185 -17.94 -1.99 11.34
N GLU A 186 -19.04 -1.76 12.03
CA GLU A 186 -20.14 -0.87 11.58
C GLU A 186 -19.69 0.58 11.34
N ASP A 187 -18.75 1.08 12.15
CA ASP A 187 -18.26 2.46 12.04
C ASP A 187 -17.03 2.61 11.11
N VAL A 188 -16.68 1.58 10.34
CA VAL A 188 -15.51 1.60 9.46
C VAL A 188 -15.92 1.46 8.00
N GLY A 189 -15.53 2.44 7.22
CA GLY A 189 -15.66 2.41 5.77
C GLY A 189 -14.31 2.49 5.06
N TRP A 190 -14.29 2.19 3.79
CA TRP A 190 -13.10 2.22 2.96
C TRP A 190 -13.35 2.96 1.66
N SER A 191 -12.32 3.67 1.19
CA SER A 191 -12.24 4.09 -0.20
C SER A 191 -11.05 3.39 -0.85
N THR A 192 -11.21 2.96 -2.09
CA THR A 192 -10.18 2.35 -2.90
C THR A 192 -9.84 3.27 -4.06
N LEU A 193 -8.55 3.50 -4.28
CA LEU A 193 -8.05 4.37 -5.34
C LEU A 193 -6.99 3.62 -6.13
N VAL A 194 -7.08 3.70 -7.46
CA VAL A 194 -6.00 3.23 -8.34
C VAL A 194 -5.57 4.38 -9.24
N PHE A 195 -4.27 4.57 -9.32
CA PHE A 195 -3.64 5.59 -10.15
C PHE A 195 -2.74 4.95 -11.19
N ARG A 196 -2.55 5.66 -12.29
CA ARG A 196 -1.51 5.35 -13.28
C ARG A 196 -0.70 6.61 -13.59
N PRO A 197 0.57 6.47 -13.98
CA PRO A 197 1.33 7.59 -14.50
C PRO A 197 0.67 8.17 -15.75
N GLU A 198 0.61 9.49 -15.82
CA GLU A 198 0.22 10.16 -17.06
C GLU A 198 1.26 9.88 -18.15
N PRO A 199 0.84 9.67 -19.39
CA PRO A 199 1.78 9.58 -20.49
C PRO A 199 2.61 10.87 -20.55
N PRO A 200 3.91 10.78 -20.89
CA PRO A 200 4.72 11.98 -21.03
C PRO A 200 4.06 12.90 -22.05
N THR A 201 3.82 14.15 -21.66
CA THR A 201 3.31 15.18 -22.57
C THR A 201 4.35 15.34 -23.69
N ILE A 202 4.06 14.84 -24.89
CA ILE A 202 4.88 15.10 -26.07
C ILE A 202 4.76 16.59 -26.32
N ALA A 203 5.75 17.36 -25.84
CA ALA A 203 5.87 18.77 -26.15
C ALA A 203 5.91 18.91 -27.68
N GLY A 204 4.93 19.63 -28.22
CA GLY A 204 4.49 19.66 -29.59
C GLY A 204 5.62 19.59 -30.63
N VAL A 205 5.47 18.68 -31.55
CA VAL A 205 6.02 18.81 -32.90
C VAL A 205 5.21 19.94 -33.57
N SER A 206 5.67 21.17 -33.44
CA SER A 206 5.22 22.25 -34.33
C SER A 206 5.52 21.86 -35.76
N ARG A 207 4.50 21.68 -36.56
CA ARG A 207 4.58 21.60 -38.02
C ARG A 207 4.78 23.00 -38.60
#